data_c3754f3eca4400f1ffe2da8192210c7f
#
_entry.id   c3754f3eca4400f1ffe2da8192210c7f
#
_cell.length_a   1.000
_cell.length_b   1.000
_cell.length_c   1.000
_cell.angle_alpha   90.00
_cell.angle_beta   90.00
_cell.angle_gamma   90.00
#
_symmetry.space_group_name_H-M   'P 1'
#
loop_
_entity.id
_entity.type
_entity.pdbx_description
1 polymer ?
#
loop_
_entity_poly.entity_id
_entity_poly.type
_entity_poly.pdbx_seq_one_letter_code
_entity_poly.pdbx_strand_id
1 'polypeptide(L)'
;MTDNHQMFDLSQWPIDDKRRITGVFTDIDDTLTTDGVIPEQALSALHKLQQAGISVIAITGRPAGWSAPFARDWPLDAIVAENGAVALVGERKYYLQDALTRANNQLRMSKVLATILQVVPNARVSQDSAGRETDIAIDHSEHHFLDAQDIAQVVHIMQENGMTATVSSIHINGWYGEHNKLEGARWITNKLLGRDLDADLNAWVYIGDSTNDQVMFAHFDNSVGVANIKVFEKELQHLPRYITPSERGEGFAEVVDALLLARPIPVPTE
;
A
#
# COMPACT_ATOMS: atom_id res chain seq x y z
N MET A 1 -22.06 10.91 3.06
CA MET A 1 -20.60 11.01 3.30
C MET A 1 -20.44 11.27 4.77
N THR A 2 -20.06 10.28 5.55
CA THR A 2 -19.76 10.44 6.98
C THR A 2 -18.41 11.12 7.05
N ASP A 3 -18.39 12.33 7.63
CA ASP A 3 -17.17 13.05 7.96
C ASP A 3 -16.35 12.20 8.95
N ASN A 4 -15.37 11.46 8.44
CA ASN A 4 -14.56 10.54 9.22
C ASN A 4 -13.41 11.33 9.87
N HIS A 5 -13.76 12.14 10.87
CA HIS A 5 -12.79 12.92 11.67
C HIS A 5 -12.22 12.15 12.86
N GLN A 6 -12.57 10.90 13.04
CA GLN A 6 -12.13 10.08 14.18
C GLN A 6 -11.96 8.61 13.78
N MET A 7 -10.83 8.03 14.19
CA MET A 7 -10.59 6.59 14.13
C MET A 7 -11.22 5.90 15.35
N PHE A 8 -11.91 4.78 15.13
CA PHE A 8 -12.43 3.94 16.19
C PHE A 8 -11.43 2.84 16.56
N ASP A 9 -11.42 2.41 17.82
CA ASP A 9 -10.61 1.25 18.19
C ASP A 9 -11.00 0.02 17.35
N LEU A 10 -10.02 -0.83 17.01
CA LEU A 10 -10.24 -2.07 16.25
C LEU A 10 -11.31 -2.98 16.89
N SER A 11 -11.42 -2.96 18.23
CA SER A 11 -12.43 -3.72 18.99
C SER A 11 -13.87 -3.30 18.68
N GLN A 12 -14.09 -2.08 18.19
CA GLN A 12 -15.40 -1.53 17.83
C GLN A 12 -15.82 -1.94 16.40
N TRP A 13 -14.97 -2.60 15.63
CA TRP A 13 -15.33 -3.09 14.31
C TRP A 13 -16.43 -4.17 14.44
N PRO A 14 -17.61 -3.99 13.81
CA PRO A 14 -18.75 -4.88 13.98
C PRO A 14 -18.41 -6.32 13.54
N ILE A 15 -18.87 -7.29 14.32
CA ILE A 15 -18.60 -8.70 14.04
C ILE A 15 -19.17 -9.16 12.70
N ASP A 16 -20.33 -8.64 12.31
CA ASP A 16 -20.97 -9.00 11.05
C ASP A 16 -20.23 -8.43 9.83
N ASP A 17 -19.60 -7.26 9.95
CA ASP A 17 -18.75 -6.71 8.90
C ASP A 17 -17.47 -7.54 8.76
N LYS A 18 -16.81 -7.91 9.88
CA LYS A 18 -15.64 -8.81 9.89
C LYS A 18 -15.93 -10.16 9.24
N ARG A 19 -17.12 -10.73 9.47
CA ARG A 19 -17.54 -12.02 8.88
C ARG A 19 -17.67 -11.98 7.35
N ARG A 20 -17.98 -10.82 6.79
CA ARG A 20 -18.15 -10.64 5.33
C ARG A 20 -16.80 -10.57 4.60
N ILE A 21 -15.70 -10.28 5.30
CA ILE A 21 -14.40 -10.07 4.68
C ILE A 21 -13.90 -11.38 4.08
N THR A 22 -13.68 -11.37 2.77
CA THR A 22 -13.09 -12.45 1.99
C THR A 22 -11.77 -12.06 1.33
N GLY A 23 -11.38 -10.78 1.44
CA GLY A 23 -10.14 -10.27 0.91
C GLY A 23 -9.55 -9.16 1.76
N VAL A 24 -8.23 -9.10 1.78
CA VAL A 24 -7.42 -8.10 2.47
C VAL A 24 -6.52 -7.43 1.46
N PHE A 25 -6.59 -6.11 1.39
CA PHE A 25 -5.54 -5.28 0.82
C PHE A 25 -4.68 -4.72 1.94
N THR A 26 -3.37 -4.68 1.75
CA THR A 26 -2.45 -4.14 2.76
C THR A 26 -1.32 -3.36 2.11
N ASP A 27 -0.87 -2.30 2.75
CA ASP A 27 0.46 -1.74 2.47
C ASP A 27 1.56 -2.67 3.01
N ILE A 28 2.81 -2.42 2.66
CA ILE A 28 3.96 -3.24 3.07
C ILE A 28 4.80 -2.51 4.12
N ASP A 29 5.40 -1.36 3.75
CA ASP A 29 6.34 -0.66 4.62
C ASP A 29 5.63 -0.09 5.84
N ASP A 30 6.16 -0.35 7.03
CA ASP A 30 5.57 0.09 8.31
C ASP A 30 4.10 -0.33 8.54
N THR A 31 3.60 -1.29 7.73
CA THR A 31 2.29 -1.95 7.90
C THR A 31 2.45 -3.46 8.07
N LEU A 32 2.99 -4.19 7.07
CA LEU A 32 3.38 -5.59 7.17
C LEU A 32 4.77 -5.75 7.77
N THR A 33 5.66 -4.80 7.49
CA THR A 33 7.05 -4.84 7.94
C THR A 33 7.29 -3.92 9.14
N THR A 34 8.36 -4.21 9.86
CA THR A 34 8.93 -3.38 10.92
C THR A 34 10.39 -3.17 10.56
N ASP A 35 10.80 -1.90 10.35
CA ASP A 35 12.15 -1.54 9.94
C ASP A 35 12.63 -2.32 8.69
N GLY A 36 11.75 -2.46 7.69
CA GLY A 36 12.02 -3.13 6.42
C GLY A 36 12.01 -4.66 6.45
N VAL A 37 11.71 -5.28 7.60
CA VAL A 37 11.67 -6.75 7.78
C VAL A 37 10.27 -7.18 8.21
N ILE A 38 9.73 -8.25 7.60
CA ILE A 38 8.46 -8.81 8.06
C ILE A 38 8.68 -9.57 9.38
N PRO A 39 8.02 -9.18 10.48
CA PRO A 39 8.13 -9.91 11.74
C PRO A 39 7.38 -11.23 11.68
N GLU A 40 7.76 -12.19 12.53
CA GLU A 40 7.17 -13.53 12.57
C GLU A 40 5.65 -13.49 12.78
N GLN A 41 5.15 -12.56 13.58
CA GLN A 41 3.72 -12.39 13.85
C GLN A 41 2.95 -12.02 12.57
N ALA A 42 3.46 -11.08 11.75
CA ALA A 42 2.82 -10.70 10.51
C ALA A 42 2.89 -11.82 9.46
N LEU A 43 4.03 -12.49 9.34
CA LEU A 43 4.16 -13.63 8.42
C LEU A 43 3.23 -14.78 8.82
N SER A 44 3.13 -15.09 10.11
CA SER A 44 2.17 -16.06 10.64
C SER A 44 0.72 -15.65 10.35
N ALA A 45 0.40 -14.36 10.48
CA ALA A 45 -0.92 -13.83 10.18
C ALA A 45 -1.28 -13.99 8.68
N LEU A 46 -0.34 -13.76 7.76
CA LEU A 46 -0.54 -14.03 6.33
C LEU A 46 -0.84 -15.52 6.07
N HIS A 47 -0.10 -16.43 6.69
CA HIS A 47 -0.38 -17.87 6.59
C HIS A 47 -1.77 -18.24 7.11
N LYS A 48 -2.20 -17.63 8.23
CA LYS A 48 -3.56 -17.86 8.78
C LYS A 48 -4.64 -17.40 7.80
N LEU A 49 -4.46 -16.23 7.14
CA LEU A 49 -5.40 -15.75 6.11
C LEU A 49 -5.48 -16.71 4.94
N GLN A 50 -4.34 -17.18 4.43
CA GLN A 50 -4.28 -18.16 3.35
C GLN A 50 -5.01 -19.46 3.73
N GLN A 51 -4.77 -19.99 4.93
CA GLN A 51 -5.45 -21.20 5.45
C GLN A 51 -6.97 -21.00 5.59
N ALA A 52 -7.40 -19.77 5.91
CA ALA A 52 -8.81 -19.42 6.01
C ALA A 52 -9.47 -19.13 4.65
N GLY A 53 -8.73 -19.22 3.53
CA GLY A 53 -9.23 -18.92 2.19
C GLY A 53 -9.56 -17.44 1.98
N ILE A 54 -8.90 -16.54 2.71
CA ILE A 54 -9.02 -15.10 2.53
C ILE A 54 -7.93 -14.66 1.56
N SER A 55 -8.34 -14.00 0.47
CA SER A 55 -7.41 -13.44 -0.50
C SER A 55 -6.58 -12.31 0.11
N VAL A 56 -5.26 -12.28 -0.16
CA VAL A 56 -4.39 -11.21 0.32
C VAL A 56 -3.60 -10.61 -0.82
N ILE A 57 -3.76 -9.30 -1.03
CA ILE A 57 -3.05 -8.54 -2.05
C ILE A 57 -2.35 -7.37 -1.36
N ALA A 58 -1.02 -7.34 -1.45
CA ALA A 58 -0.25 -6.19 -0.98
C ALA A 58 -0.16 -5.12 -2.07
N ILE A 59 -0.24 -3.83 -1.67
CA ILE A 59 -0.11 -2.70 -2.58
C ILE A 59 0.88 -1.70 -1.99
N THR A 60 1.98 -1.47 -2.70
CA THR A 60 3.12 -0.71 -2.17
C THR A 60 3.66 0.32 -3.15
N GLY A 61 4.32 1.35 -2.62
CA GLY A 61 5.18 2.25 -3.39
C GLY A 61 6.56 1.69 -3.70
N ARG A 62 6.91 0.50 -3.17
CA ARG A 62 8.18 -0.17 -3.48
C ARG A 62 8.30 -0.56 -4.94
N PRO A 63 9.53 -0.65 -5.50
CA PRO A 63 9.74 -1.06 -6.87
C PRO A 63 9.36 -2.52 -7.14
N ALA A 64 8.99 -2.79 -8.39
CA ALA A 64 8.72 -4.16 -8.84
C ALA A 64 9.93 -5.10 -8.61
N GLY A 65 11.16 -4.60 -8.80
CA GLY A 65 12.38 -5.38 -8.56
C GLY A 65 12.58 -5.75 -7.09
N TRP A 66 12.29 -4.82 -6.16
CA TRP A 66 12.34 -5.07 -4.72
C TRP A 66 11.23 -6.06 -4.30
N SER A 67 10.05 -5.93 -4.86
CA SER A 67 8.88 -6.73 -4.51
C SER A 67 8.91 -8.18 -5.04
N ALA A 68 9.70 -8.45 -6.09
CA ALA A 68 9.71 -9.74 -6.77
C ALA A 68 10.07 -10.95 -5.89
N PRO A 69 11.07 -10.92 -4.98
CA PRO A 69 11.31 -12.02 -4.06
C PRO A 69 10.11 -12.30 -3.16
N PHE A 70 9.49 -11.26 -2.62
CA PHE A 70 8.39 -11.38 -1.67
C PHE A 70 7.10 -11.89 -2.32
N ALA A 71 6.86 -11.55 -3.59
CA ALA A 71 5.74 -12.10 -4.36
C ALA A 71 5.82 -13.62 -4.58
N ARG A 72 7.01 -14.21 -4.44
CA ARG A 72 7.22 -15.67 -4.47
C ARG A 72 7.17 -16.30 -3.10
N ASP A 73 7.73 -15.60 -2.10
CA ASP A 73 8.08 -16.19 -0.81
C ASP A 73 7.01 -15.93 0.27
N TRP A 74 6.25 -14.84 0.15
CA TRP A 74 5.16 -14.55 1.08
C TRP A 74 3.83 -15.17 0.60
N PRO A 75 2.95 -15.61 1.51
CA PRO A 75 1.67 -16.21 1.17
C PRO A 75 0.65 -15.14 0.75
N LEU A 76 0.91 -14.48 -0.37
CA LEU A 76 0.10 -13.43 -1.00
C LEU A 76 -0.41 -13.92 -2.35
N ASP A 77 -1.61 -13.49 -2.75
CA ASP A 77 -2.11 -13.73 -4.10
C ASP A 77 -1.39 -12.84 -5.14
N ALA A 78 -1.04 -11.62 -4.74
CA ALA A 78 -0.25 -10.69 -5.56
C ALA A 78 0.42 -9.59 -4.70
N ILE A 79 1.47 -8.99 -5.28
CA ILE A 79 1.97 -7.67 -4.87
C ILE A 79 1.76 -6.69 -6.02
N VAL A 80 1.09 -5.59 -5.76
CA VAL A 80 0.95 -4.48 -6.70
C VAL A 80 1.94 -3.39 -6.29
N ALA A 81 3.00 -3.29 -7.05
CA ALA A 81 4.14 -2.39 -6.82
C ALA A 81 3.96 -1.04 -7.52
N GLU A 82 4.84 -0.09 -7.18
CA GLU A 82 4.95 1.23 -7.80
C GLU A 82 3.58 1.94 -7.83
N ASN A 83 2.94 2.00 -6.65
CA ASN A 83 1.67 2.67 -6.42
C ASN A 83 0.52 2.25 -7.36
N GLY A 84 0.50 0.98 -7.79
CA GLY A 84 -0.59 0.45 -8.60
C GLY A 84 -0.24 0.12 -10.05
N ALA A 85 1.00 0.35 -10.48
CA ALA A 85 1.38 0.24 -11.90
C ALA A 85 1.82 -1.15 -12.35
N VAL A 86 2.42 -1.95 -11.44
CA VAL A 86 3.02 -3.25 -11.75
C VAL A 86 2.54 -4.31 -10.77
N ALA A 87 1.88 -5.34 -11.25
CA ALA A 87 1.45 -6.46 -10.42
C ALA A 87 2.36 -7.68 -10.60
N LEU A 88 2.73 -8.28 -9.47
CA LEU A 88 3.56 -9.47 -9.37
C LEU A 88 2.69 -10.60 -8.82
N VAL A 89 2.61 -11.72 -9.54
CA VAL A 89 1.85 -12.92 -9.17
C VAL A 89 2.80 -14.11 -9.28
N GLY A 90 3.39 -14.51 -8.17
CA GLY A 90 4.53 -15.40 -8.17
C GLY A 90 5.65 -14.82 -9.05
N GLU A 91 6.07 -15.57 -10.09
CA GLU A 91 7.11 -15.14 -11.04
C GLU A 91 6.58 -14.28 -12.19
N ARG A 92 5.27 -14.12 -12.33
CA ARG A 92 4.65 -13.37 -13.43
C ARG A 92 4.50 -11.92 -13.11
N LYS A 93 4.83 -11.07 -14.11
CA LYS A 93 4.72 -9.62 -14.01
C LYS A 93 3.66 -9.12 -15.01
N TYR A 94 2.78 -8.26 -14.52
CA TYR A 94 1.76 -7.60 -15.30
C TYR A 94 1.90 -6.08 -15.16
N TYR A 95 1.58 -5.34 -16.21
CA TYR A 95 1.67 -3.88 -16.22
C TYR A 95 0.32 -3.28 -16.55
N LEU A 96 -0.01 -2.19 -15.88
CA LEU A 96 -1.21 -1.42 -16.15
C LEU A 96 -1.07 -0.65 -17.48
N GLN A 97 0.10 -0.05 -17.73
CA GLN A 97 0.41 0.66 -18.96
C GLN A 97 1.13 -0.23 -19.98
N ASP A 98 0.92 0.05 -21.27
CA ASP A 98 1.64 -0.62 -22.35
C ASP A 98 3.14 -0.26 -22.39
N ALA A 99 3.92 -1.05 -23.13
CA ALA A 99 5.38 -0.91 -23.15
C ALA A 99 5.88 0.42 -23.75
N LEU A 100 5.18 0.94 -24.76
CA LEU A 100 5.56 2.21 -25.39
C LEU A 100 5.32 3.39 -24.47
N THR A 101 4.17 3.42 -23.79
CA THR A 101 3.83 4.41 -22.78
C THR A 101 4.84 4.40 -21.64
N ARG A 102 5.20 3.24 -21.10
CA ARG A 102 6.23 3.11 -20.05
C ARG A 102 7.59 3.64 -20.49
N ALA A 103 8.05 3.27 -21.70
CA ALA A 103 9.34 3.73 -22.22
C ALA A 103 9.38 5.27 -22.36
N ASN A 104 8.30 5.89 -22.90
CA ASN A 104 8.18 7.33 -23.01
C ASN A 104 8.16 8.02 -21.63
N ASN A 105 7.40 7.46 -20.67
CA ASN A 105 7.32 8.00 -19.33
C ASN A 105 8.68 7.91 -18.61
N GLN A 106 9.43 6.84 -18.79
CA GLN A 106 10.76 6.68 -18.20
C GLN A 106 11.74 7.77 -18.67
N LEU A 107 11.73 8.11 -19.97
CA LEU A 107 12.53 9.23 -20.51
C LEU A 107 12.13 10.59 -19.92
N ARG A 108 10.83 10.82 -19.70
CA ARG A 108 10.33 12.06 -19.08
C ARG A 108 10.73 12.12 -17.60
N MET A 109 10.52 11.03 -16.86
CA MET A 109 10.86 10.92 -15.44
C MET A 109 12.35 11.13 -15.17
N SER A 110 13.23 10.62 -16.04
CA SER A 110 14.69 10.84 -15.93
C SER A 110 15.07 12.32 -15.99
N LYS A 111 14.35 13.12 -16.79
CA LYS A 111 14.58 14.57 -16.86
C LYS A 111 14.12 15.29 -15.59
N VAL A 112 12.95 14.91 -15.09
CA VAL A 112 12.43 15.47 -13.82
C VAL A 112 13.35 15.12 -12.66
N LEU A 113 13.82 13.88 -12.59
CA LEU A 113 14.79 13.44 -11.58
C LEU A 113 16.08 14.27 -11.61
N ALA A 114 16.62 14.52 -12.80
CA ALA A 114 17.80 15.37 -12.95
C ALA A 114 17.55 16.80 -12.44
N THR A 115 16.34 17.36 -12.70
CA THR A 115 15.95 18.68 -12.20
C THR A 115 15.84 18.68 -10.67
N ILE A 116 15.22 17.66 -10.07
CA ILE A 116 15.10 17.51 -8.60
C ILE A 116 16.50 17.53 -7.96
N LEU A 117 17.41 16.70 -8.47
CA LEU A 117 18.78 16.58 -7.91
C LEU A 117 19.60 17.88 -8.08
N GLN A 118 19.29 18.70 -9.08
CA GLN A 118 19.92 20.00 -9.29
C GLN A 118 19.34 21.09 -8.37
N VAL A 119 18.03 21.12 -8.18
CA VAL A 119 17.29 22.20 -7.49
C VAL A 119 17.22 21.96 -5.98
N VAL A 120 17.19 20.70 -5.55
CA VAL A 120 17.15 20.29 -4.15
C VAL A 120 18.44 19.57 -3.81
N PRO A 121 19.49 20.27 -3.34
CA PRO A 121 20.85 19.70 -3.15
C PRO A 121 20.89 18.52 -2.16
N ASN A 122 19.95 18.49 -1.20
CA ASN A 122 19.85 17.42 -0.22
C ASN A 122 19.08 16.19 -0.76
N ALA A 123 18.36 16.28 -1.87
CA ALA A 123 17.62 15.15 -2.40
C ALA A 123 18.55 13.98 -2.76
N ARG A 124 18.10 12.79 -2.43
CA ARG A 124 18.80 11.53 -2.79
C ARG A 124 17.80 10.57 -3.42
N VAL A 125 18.21 9.95 -4.49
CA VAL A 125 17.43 8.85 -5.13
C VAL A 125 17.37 7.69 -4.15
N SER A 126 16.22 7.05 -4.00
CA SER A 126 16.08 5.87 -3.15
C SER A 126 17.05 4.75 -3.57
N GLN A 127 17.57 4.01 -2.60
CA GLN A 127 18.58 2.97 -2.88
C GLN A 127 18.03 1.80 -3.71
N ASP A 128 16.69 1.59 -3.66
CA ASP A 128 15.98 0.57 -4.43
C ASP A 128 15.62 0.99 -5.86
N SER A 129 16.00 2.19 -6.28
CA SER A 129 15.62 2.77 -7.59
C SER A 129 16.01 1.93 -8.80
N ALA A 130 17.03 1.09 -8.72
CA ALA A 130 17.41 0.19 -9.81
C ALA A 130 16.31 -0.84 -10.17
N GLY A 131 15.39 -1.09 -9.26
CA GLY A 131 14.26 -2.01 -9.46
C GLY A 131 12.97 -1.33 -9.93
N ARG A 132 12.94 0.00 -10.12
CA ARG A 132 11.76 0.76 -10.55
C ARG A 132 11.60 0.76 -12.06
N GLU A 133 10.37 0.63 -12.52
CA GLU A 133 10.03 0.52 -13.94
C GLU A 133 9.04 1.60 -14.40
N THR A 134 8.23 2.15 -13.50
CA THR A 134 7.11 3.05 -13.85
C THR A 134 7.06 4.32 -13.02
N ASP A 135 7.88 4.45 -11.98
CA ASP A 135 7.99 5.64 -11.14
C ASP A 135 9.45 6.02 -10.86
N ILE A 136 9.64 7.16 -10.18
CA ILE A 136 10.90 7.55 -9.53
C ILE A 136 10.64 7.76 -8.05
N ALA A 137 11.66 7.56 -7.21
CA ALA A 137 11.55 7.78 -5.77
C ALA A 137 12.73 8.56 -5.21
N ILE A 138 12.43 9.53 -4.36
CA ILE A 138 13.39 10.27 -3.55
C ILE A 138 13.26 9.79 -2.11
N ASP A 139 14.39 9.40 -1.52
CA ASP A 139 14.45 9.00 -0.12
C ASP A 139 14.31 10.23 0.77
N HIS A 140 13.39 10.17 1.74
CA HIS A 140 13.22 11.25 2.70
C HIS A 140 13.32 10.81 4.16
N SER A 141 13.26 9.51 4.47
CA SER A 141 13.35 9.03 5.85
C SER A 141 13.78 7.56 6.02
N GLU A 142 14.15 6.84 4.95
CA GLU A 142 14.62 5.45 5.07
C GLU A 142 16.11 5.39 5.39
N HIS A 143 16.97 5.98 4.55
CA HIS A 143 18.41 6.02 4.68
C HIS A 143 18.96 7.44 4.64
N HIS A 144 18.12 8.39 4.25
CA HIS A 144 18.43 9.79 4.15
C HIS A 144 17.24 10.63 4.62
N PHE A 145 17.53 11.68 5.41
CA PHE A 145 16.49 12.56 5.94
C PHE A 145 16.38 13.83 5.11
N LEU A 146 15.16 14.18 4.70
CA LEU A 146 14.79 15.48 4.14
C LEU A 146 13.87 16.21 5.11
N ASP A 147 14.05 17.52 5.22
CA ASP A 147 13.11 18.33 5.97
C ASP A 147 11.81 18.59 5.17
N ALA A 148 10.80 19.11 5.85
CA ALA A 148 9.48 19.36 5.26
C ALA A 148 9.53 20.33 4.06
N GLN A 149 10.47 21.29 4.03
CA GLN A 149 10.63 22.24 2.94
C GLN A 149 11.19 21.53 1.69
N ASP A 150 12.23 20.72 1.86
CA ASP A 150 12.83 19.93 0.76
C ASP A 150 11.80 18.92 0.20
N ILE A 151 11.04 18.24 1.08
CA ILE A 151 9.95 17.33 0.66
C ILE A 151 8.91 18.07 -0.18
N ALA A 152 8.43 19.21 0.30
CA ALA A 152 7.44 20.01 -0.43
C ALA A 152 7.99 20.50 -1.78
N GLN A 153 9.26 20.86 -1.86
CA GLN A 153 9.91 21.30 -3.09
C GLN A 153 10.04 20.16 -4.11
N VAL A 154 10.42 18.95 -3.67
CA VAL A 154 10.46 17.75 -4.54
C VAL A 154 9.08 17.45 -5.10
N VAL A 155 8.04 17.42 -4.26
CA VAL A 155 6.64 17.20 -4.68
C VAL A 155 6.22 18.26 -5.69
N HIS A 156 6.52 19.54 -5.42
CA HIS A 156 6.18 20.65 -6.32
C HIS A 156 6.84 20.49 -7.69
N ILE A 157 8.15 20.15 -7.74
CA ILE A 157 8.85 19.93 -9.01
C ILE A 157 8.20 18.78 -9.81
N MET A 158 7.84 17.68 -9.15
CA MET A 158 7.13 16.57 -9.81
C MET A 158 5.80 17.03 -10.41
N GLN A 159 4.98 17.73 -9.63
CA GLN A 159 3.65 18.22 -10.04
C GLN A 159 3.72 19.25 -11.16
N GLU A 160 4.65 20.21 -11.10
CA GLU A 160 4.88 21.21 -12.16
C GLU A 160 5.26 20.57 -13.51
N ASN A 161 5.88 19.38 -13.46
CA ASN A 161 6.20 18.60 -14.65
C ASN A 161 5.08 17.63 -15.08
N GLY A 162 3.88 17.74 -14.48
CA GLY A 162 2.71 16.93 -14.80
C GLY A 162 2.79 15.49 -14.29
N MET A 163 3.57 15.24 -13.24
CA MET A 163 3.62 13.95 -12.57
C MET A 163 2.60 13.92 -11.42
N THR A 164 2.03 12.77 -11.16
CA THR A 164 1.42 12.45 -9.88
C THR A 164 2.54 12.25 -8.87
N ALA A 165 2.40 12.83 -7.68
CA ALA A 165 3.39 12.69 -6.61
C ALA A 165 2.70 12.33 -5.30
N THR A 166 3.30 11.38 -4.54
CA THR A 166 2.85 10.98 -3.19
C THR A 166 4.03 10.89 -2.25
N VAL A 167 3.74 11.10 -0.96
CA VAL A 167 4.71 10.91 0.11
C VAL A 167 4.25 9.71 0.94
N SER A 168 5.10 8.69 1.09
CA SER A 168 4.88 7.56 1.99
C SER A 168 5.65 7.77 3.30
N SER A 169 5.69 6.76 4.17
CA SER A 169 6.51 6.79 5.39
C SER A 169 8.01 6.96 5.13
N ILE A 170 8.49 6.56 3.93
CA ILE A 170 9.93 6.50 3.60
C ILE A 170 10.34 7.26 2.34
N HIS A 171 9.48 7.33 1.30
CA HIS A 171 9.82 7.87 -0.01
C HIS A 171 8.82 8.90 -0.52
N ILE A 172 9.32 9.82 -1.37
CA ILE A 172 8.50 10.66 -2.24
C ILE A 172 8.50 9.99 -3.61
N ASN A 173 7.35 9.44 -4.03
CA ASN A 173 7.19 8.79 -5.31
C ASN A 173 6.55 9.71 -6.34
N GLY A 174 7.01 9.63 -7.60
CA GLY A 174 6.44 10.37 -8.70
C GLY A 174 6.36 9.56 -9.99
N TRP A 175 5.22 9.67 -10.72
CA TRP A 175 4.98 8.93 -11.96
C TRP A 175 4.09 9.69 -12.93
N TYR A 176 3.98 9.20 -14.18
CA TYR A 176 3.04 9.67 -15.17
C TYR A 176 1.90 8.68 -15.35
N GLY A 177 0.66 9.17 -15.27
CA GLY A 177 -0.57 8.40 -15.42
C GLY A 177 -1.51 8.61 -14.25
N GLU A 178 -2.75 8.15 -14.42
CA GLU A 178 -3.85 8.33 -13.45
C GLU A 178 -3.91 7.22 -12.40
N HIS A 179 -3.00 6.23 -12.48
CA HIS A 179 -3.00 5.12 -11.54
C HIS A 179 -2.58 5.57 -10.13
N ASN A 180 -3.07 4.85 -9.16
CA ASN A 180 -2.78 4.97 -7.74
C ASN A 180 -3.06 3.62 -7.08
N LYS A 181 -2.89 3.51 -5.77
CA LYS A 181 -3.16 2.25 -5.04
C LYS A 181 -4.57 1.71 -5.29
N LEU A 182 -5.60 2.56 -5.38
CA LEU A 182 -6.99 2.13 -5.60
C LEU A 182 -7.21 1.60 -7.02
N GLU A 183 -6.72 2.31 -8.05
CA GLU A 183 -6.81 1.83 -9.43
C GLU A 183 -6.03 0.52 -9.62
N GLY A 184 -4.88 0.38 -8.95
CA GLY A 184 -4.13 -0.87 -8.88
C GLY A 184 -4.93 -2.01 -8.25
N ALA A 185 -5.65 -1.72 -7.14
CA ALA A 185 -6.52 -2.68 -6.48
C ALA A 185 -7.67 -3.15 -7.39
N ARG A 186 -8.38 -2.21 -8.03
CA ARG A 186 -9.45 -2.49 -9.00
C ARG A 186 -8.96 -3.37 -10.14
N TRP A 187 -7.85 -2.95 -10.74
CA TRP A 187 -7.26 -3.65 -11.87
C TRP A 187 -6.86 -5.08 -11.53
N ILE A 188 -6.15 -5.29 -10.41
CA ILE A 188 -5.65 -6.62 -10.07
C ILE A 188 -6.76 -7.55 -9.59
N THR A 189 -7.74 -7.05 -8.86
CA THR A 189 -8.91 -7.82 -8.42
C THR A 189 -9.68 -8.36 -9.62
N ASN A 190 -9.94 -7.50 -10.61
CA ASN A 190 -10.60 -7.93 -11.85
C ASN A 190 -9.73 -8.95 -12.60
N LYS A 191 -8.44 -8.69 -12.74
CA LYS A 191 -7.52 -9.53 -13.51
C LYS A 191 -7.30 -10.91 -12.92
N LEU A 192 -7.17 -11.03 -11.60
CA LEU A 192 -6.88 -12.30 -10.92
C LEU A 192 -8.13 -13.05 -10.52
N LEU A 193 -9.14 -12.36 -10.02
CA LEU A 193 -10.30 -12.96 -9.39
C LEU A 193 -11.57 -12.84 -10.26
N GLY A 194 -11.52 -12.08 -11.36
CA GLY A 194 -12.69 -11.79 -12.18
C GLY A 194 -13.80 -11.03 -11.43
N ARG A 195 -13.44 -10.34 -10.33
CA ARG A 195 -14.37 -9.62 -9.45
C ARG A 195 -14.29 -8.12 -9.72
N ASP A 196 -15.43 -7.46 -9.66
CA ASP A 196 -15.53 -6.01 -9.62
C ASP A 196 -15.38 -5.56 -8.16
N LEU A 197 -14.28 -4.86 -7.85
CA LEU A 197 -13.97 -4.42 -6.48
C LEU A 197 -15.07 -3.49 -5.93
N ASP A 198 -15.57 -2.56 -6.73
CA ASP A 198 -16.56 -1.58 -6.27
C ASP A 198 -17.93 -2.22 -5.99
N ALA A 199 -18.30 -3.26 -6.74
CA ALA A 199 -19.51 -4.01 -6.49
C ALA A 199 -19.43 -4.91 -5.23
N ASP A 200 -18.24 -5.22 -4.77
CA ASP A 200 -17.97 -6.19 -3.71
C ASP A 200 -17.15 -5.59 -2.55
N LEU A 201 -17.16 -4.27 -2.43
CA LEU A 201 -16.30 -3.51 -1.52
C LEU A 201 -16.43 -3.94 -0.06
N ASN A 202 -17.65 -4.28 0.37
CA ASN A 202 -17.93 -4.74 1.74
C ASN A 202 -17.28 -6.09 2.10
N ALA A 203 -16.80 -6.83 1.10
CA ALA A 203 -16.07 -8.08 1.30
C ALA A 203 -14.56 -7.89 1.43
N TRP A 204 -14.09 -6.65 1.38
CA TRP A 204 -12.68 -6.30 1.45
C TRP A 204 -12.38 -5.36 2.61
N VAL A 205 -11.20 -5.51 3.18
CA VAL A 205 -10.60 -4.55 4.12
C VAL A 205 -9.30 -4.02 3.55
N TYR A 206 -9.02 -2.75 3.80
CA TYR A 206 -7.71 -2.14 3.55
C TYR A 206 -6.97 -1.85 4.85
N ILE A 207 -5.67 -2.18 4.90
CA ILE A 207 -4.78 -1.94 6.05
C ILE A 207 -3.59 -1.11 5.57
N GLY A 208 -3.28 0.00 6.27
CA GLY A 208 -2.19 0.91 5.91
C GLY A 208 -1.75 1.78 7.09
N ASP A 209 -0.78 2.65 6.87
CA ASP A 209 -0.16 3.43 7.94
C ASP A 209 0.14 4.90 7.60
N SER A 210 0.07 5.33 6.35
CA SER A 210 0.61 6.63 5.97
C SER A 210 -0.24 7.40 4.96
N THR A 211 0.25 8.58 4.53
CA THR A 211 -0.50 9.52 3.69
C THR A 211 -0.79 9.01 2.28
N ASN A 212 0.04 8.12 1.72
CA ASN A 212 -0.22 7.53 0.41
C ASN A 212 -1.37 6.50 0.43
N ASP A 213 -1.86 6.10 1.63
CA ASP A 213 -2.99 5.19 1.83
C ASP A 213 -4.33 5.90 1.88
N GLN A 214 -4.35 7.24 1.98
CA GLN A 214 -5.60 7.98 2.17
C GLN A 214 -6.62 7.76 1.05
N VAL A 215 -6.19 7.48 -0.19
CA VAL A 215 -7.10 7.13 -1.28
C VAL A 215 -7.85 5.83 -1.01
N MET A 216 -7.20 4.88 -0.35
CA MET A 216 -7.79 3.63 0.08
C MET A 216 -8.71 3.83 1.29
N PHE A 217 -8.27 4.62 2.28
CA PHE A 217 -9.10 4.95 3.45
C PHE A 217 -10.38 5.68 3.06
N ALA A 218 -10.31 6.56 2.07
CA ALA A 218 -11.48 7.28 1.54
C ALA A 218 -12.48 6.36 0.83
N HIS A 219 -12.02 5.25 0.27
CA HIS A 219 -12.82 4.36 -0.54
C HIS A 219 -13.37 3.14 0.22
N PHE A 220 -12.59 2.58 1.16
CA PHE A 220 -12.96 1.38 1.90
C PHE A 220 -13.67 1.72 3.22
N ASP A 221 -14.94 1.35 3.35
CA ASP A 221 -15.66 1.44 4.64
C ASP A 221 -15.01 0.56 5.72
N ASN A 222 -14.46 -0.60 5.33
CA ASN A 222 -13.63 -1.43 6.18
C ASN A 222 -12.16 -1.04 5.97
N SER A 223 -11.71 0.01 6.62
CA SER A 223 -10.31 0.47 6.59
C SER A 223 -9.72 0.52 7.99
N VAL A 224 -8.48 0.07 8.11
CA VAL A 224 -7.76 0.00 9.38
C VAL A 224 -6.39 0.64 9.22
N GLY A 225 -6.08 1.58 10.10
CA GLY A 225 -4.72 2.09 10.28
C GLY A 225 -3.99 1.28 11.35
N VAL A 226 -2.75 0.88 11.10
CA VAL A 226 -1.89 0.42 12.19
C VAL A 226 -1.44 1.61 13.03
N ALA A 227 -1.15 1.42 14.34
CA ALA A 227 -1.07 2.53 15.31
C ALA A 227 -0.07 3.65 14.97
N ASN A 228 0.98 3.37 14.18
CA ASN A 228 1.93 4.38 13.71
C ASN A 228 1.31 5.41 12.76
N ILE A 229 0.11 5.16 12.19
CA ILE A 229 -0.63 6.14 11.38
C ILE A 229 -0.87 7.47 12.12
N LYS A 230 -0.89 7.44 13.46
CA LYS A 230 -1.08 8.64 14.29
C LYS A 230 -0.05 9.74 14.00
N VAL A 231 1.13 9.38 13.52
CA VAL A 231 2.17 10.35 13.12
C VAL A 231 1.66 11.24 11.99
N PHE A 232 0.83 10.70 11.10
CA PHE A 232 0.30 11.38 9.92
C PHE A 232 -1.13 11.91 10.10
N GLU A 233 -1.77 11.75 11.27
CA GLU A 233 -3.18 12.08 11.50
C GLU A 233 -3.56 13.49 11.07
N LYS A 234 -2.66 14.46 11.28
CA LYS A 234 -2.90 15.87 10.92
C LYS A 234 -2.75 16.16 9.42
N GLU A 235 -2.09 15.29 8.69
CA GLU A 235 -1.81 15.44 7.26
C GLU A 235 -2.86 14.70 6.41
N LEU A 236 -3.54 13.72 7.00
CA LEU A 236 -4.56 12.91 6.35
C LEU A 236 -5.88 13.68 6.25
N GLN A 237 -6.42 13.80 5.03
CA GLN A 237 -7.76 14.31 4.78
C GLN A 237 -8.83 13.22 5.00
N HIS A 238 -8.45 11.95 4.82
CA HIS A 238 -9.31 10.79 5.04
C HIS A 238 -8.59 9.82 5.97
N LEU A 239 -9.12 9.71 7.19
CA LEU A 239 -8.62 8.78 8.19
C LEU A 239 -9.19 7.37 7.94
N PRO A 240 -8.46 6.29 8.29
CA PRO A 240 -9.04 4.97 8.35
C PRO A 240 -10.16 4.91 9.39
N ARG A 241 -11.13 4.03 9.18
CA ARG A 241 -12.26 3.90 10.10
C ARG A 241 -11.85 3.32 11.45
N TYR A 242 -10.91 2.36 11.45
CA TYR A 242 -10.43 1.71 12.67
C TYR A 242 -8.93 1.88 12.81
N ILE A 243 -8.44 1.74 14.05
CA ILE A 243 -7.03 1.78 14.39
C ILE A 243 -6.67 0.61 15.31
N THR A 244 -5.50 0.01 15.08
CA THR A 244 -4.98 -1.07 15.93
C THR A 244 -4.33 -0.51 17.19
N PRO A 245 -4.30 -1.28 18.31
CA PRO A 245 -3.49 -0.96 19.49
C PRO A 245 -1.99 -0.92 19.20
N SER A 246 -1.48 -1.89 18.44
CA SER A 246 -0.05 -2.03 18.12
C SER A 246 0.29 -1.42 16.76
N GLU A 247 1.57 -1.09 16.58
CA GLU A 247 2.13 -0.52 15.36
C GLU A 247 2.54 -1.62 14.37
N ARG A 248 2.63 -1.25 13.07
CA ARG A 248 3.33 -2.03 12.04
C ARG A 248 2.85 -3.49 11.96
N GLY A 249 3.76 -4.45 11.76
CA GLY A 249 3.41 -5.87 11.60
C GLY A 249 2.67 -6.51 12.78
N GLU A 250 2.83 -6.01 14.00
CA GLU A 250 2.02 -6.44 15.14
C GLU A 250 0.58 -5.97 15.00
N GLY A 251 0.37 -4.70 14.60
CA GLY A 251 -0.96 -4.16 14.32
C GLY A 251 -1.64 -4.90 13.17
N PHE A 252 -0.91 -5.25 12.10
CA PHE A 252 -1.45 -6.11 11.05
C PHE A 252 -1.93 -7.47 11.59
N ALA A 253 -1.14 -8.12 12.45
CA ALA A 253 -1.52 -9.40 13.05
C ALA A 253 -2.79 -9.28 13.91
N GLU A 254 -2.98 -8.18 14.64
CA GLU A 254 -4.20 -7.91 15.41
C GLU A 254 -5.44 -7.82 14.52
N VAL A 255 -5.34 -7.19 13.34
CA VAL A 255 -6.44 -7.15 12.36
C VAL A 255 -6.81 -8.56 11.91
N VAL A 256 -5.80 -9.37 11.58
CA VAL A 256 -6.03 -10.75 11.14
C VAL A 256 -6.68 -11.59 12.24
N ASP A 257 -6.22 -11.49 13.47
CA ASP A 257 -6.81 -12.19 14.60
C ASP A 257 -8.27 -11.74 14.83
N ALA A 258 -8.57 -10.44 14.70
CA ALA A 258 -9.94 -9.92 14.79
C ALA A 258 -10.87 -10.48 13.69
N LEU A 259 -10.37 -10.66 12.46
CA LEU A 259 -11.10 -11.26 11.35
C LEU A 259 -11.38 -12.76 11.60
N LEU A 260 -10.37 -13.50 12.04
CA LEU A 260 -10.46 -14.94 12.23
C LEU A 260 -11.34 -15.31 13.44
N LEU A 261 -11.24 -14.56 14.54
CA LEU A 261 -12.12 -14.73 15.71
C LEU A 261 -13.60 -14.46 15.41
N ALA A 262 -13.91 -13.65 14.41
CA ALA A 262 -15.29 -13.41 14.02
C ALA A 262 -15.92 -14.56 13.22
N ARG A 263 -15.12 -15.47 12.66
CA ARG A 263 -15.57 -16.60 11.83
C ARG A 263 -16.13 -17.74 12.71
N PRO A 264 -17.16 -18.44 12.23
CA PRO A 264 -17.64 -19.64 12.93
C PRO A 264 -16.50 -20.69 12.98
N ILE A 265 -16.30 -21.30 14.12
CA ILE A 265 -15.39 -22.45 14.24
C ILE A 265 -15.95 -23.56 13.33
N PRO A 266 -15.15 -24.13 12.40
CA PRO A 266 -15.59 -25.27 11.61
C PRO A 266 -16.05 -26.38 12.56
N VAL A 267 -17.32 -26.78 12.48
CA VAL A 267 -17.78 -27.97 13.17
C VAL A 267 -17.15 -29.17 12.46
N PRO A 268 -16.41 -30.03 13.17
CA PRO A 268 -15.86 -31.24 12.55
C PRO A 268 -17.03 -32.02 11.93
N THR A 269 -17.00 -32.24 10.63
CA THR A 269 -17.90 -33.19 9.97
C THR A 269 -17.46 -34.58 10.43
N GLU A 270 -18.35 -35.27 11.18
CA GLU A 270 -18.19 -36.68 11.55
C GLU A 270 -18.10 -37.59 10.34
#